data_9d70405a20fa1cf17d031f5af052fdfd
#
_entry.id   9d70405a20fa1cf17d031f5af052fdfd
#
_cell.length_a   1.000
_cell.length_b   1.000
_cell.length_c   1.000
_cell.angle_alpha   90.00
_cell.angle_beta   90.00
_cell.angle_gamma   90.00
#
_symmetry.space_group_name_H-M   'P 1'
#
loop_
_entity.id
_entity.type
_entity.pdbx_description
1 polymer ?
#
loop_
_entity_poly.entity_id
_entity_poly.type
_entity_poly.pdbx_seq_one_letter_code
_entity_poly.pdbx_strand_id
1 'polypeptide(L)'
;MSMDEQALVLQIQAGDEEAFAKIVHVYKDKIVNYLYQVTGDYQKAVDLSQETFLRVFFKANKYRPIAPFSSWVYAIASNLAKTELKKRWRMGLVSLEEVSPAVEISTPSQEASDSGLVKNLRQALDALSPRYRIPVVLKDMEGYSQEEIAQIIKRPIGTVKARISRGRNILKKQLEKARTGDVSFQKKEIFDGRF
;
A
#
# COMPACT_ATOMS: atom_id res chain seq x y z
N MET A 1 25.52 -6.87 1.20
CA MET A 1 25.43 -8.22 0.60
C MET A 1 24.00 -8.33 0.11
N SER A 2 23.78 -8.36 -1.19
CA SER A 2 22.46 -8.68 -1.74
C SER A 2 22.20 -10.14 -1.41
N MET A 3 21.24 -10.40 -0.52
CA MET A 3 20.74 -11.74 -0.28
C MET A 3 20.21 -12.25 -1.63
N ASP A 4 20.67 -13.42 -2.04
CA ASP A 4 20.11 -14.07 -3.22
C ASP A 4 18.68 -14.53 -2.87
N GLU A 5 17.73 -13.63 -3.14
CA GLU A 5 16.31 -13.88 -2.87
C GLU A 5 15.80 -15.13 -3.59
N GLN A 6 16.38 -15.47 -4.74
CA GLN A 6 15.99 -16.67 -5.49
C GLN A 6 16.41 -17.94 -4.74
N ALA A 7 17.60 -17.94 -4.16
CA ALA A 7 18.05 -19.08 -3.35
C ALA A 7 17.18 -19.26 -2.11
N LEU A 8 16.83 -18.18 -1.40
CA LEU A 8 15.92 -18.26 -0.26
C LEU A 8 14.53 -18.78 -0.66
N VAL A 9 14.01 -18.35 -1.80
CA VAL A 9 12.71 -18.84 -2.27
C VAL A 9 12.74 -20.32 -2.58
N LEU A 10 13.81 -20.83 -3.19
CA LEU A 10 13.98 -22.28 -3.43
C LEU A 10 14.04 -23.07 -2.11
N GLN A 11 14.72 -22.55 -1.10
CA GLN A 11 14.76 -23.16 0.24
C GLN A 11 13.35 -23.16 0.88
N ILE A 12 12.61 -22.07 0.79
CA ILE A 12 11.21 -22.00 1.27
C ILE A 12 10.33 -23.01 0.53
N GLN A 13 10.50 -23.17 -0.78
CA GLN A 13 9.79 -24.18 -1.57
C GLN A 13 10.11 -25.61 -1.14
N ALA A 14 11.30 -25.82 -0.59
CA ALA A 14 11.72 -27.09 0.03
C ALA A 14 11.25 -27.26 1.50
N GLY A 15 10.55 -26.26 2.06
CA GLY A 15 10.03 -26.30 3.43
C GLY A 15 10.97 -25.72 4.50
N ASP A 16 12.00 -24.99 4.11
CA ASP A 16 12.96 -24.38 5.05
C ASP A 16 12.33 -23.15 5.74
N GLU A 17 12.03 -23.31 7.04
CA GLU A 17 11.44 -22.26 7.88
C GLU A 17 12.45 -21.14 8.23
N GLU A 18 13.76 -21.44 8.30
CA GLU A 18 14.76 -20.42 8.55
C GLU A 18 14.92 -19.47 7.36
N ALA A 19 14.89 -20.03 6.14
CA ALA A 19 14.87 -19.21 4.92
C ALA A 19 13.63 -18.31 4.88
N PHE A 20 12.47 -18.83 5.31
CA PHE A 20 11.26 -18.04 5.43
C PHE A 20 11.40 -16.92 6.47
N ALA A 21 11.95 -17.22 7.66
CA ALA A 21 12.18 -16.21 8.70
C ALA A 21 13.07 -15.08 8.21
N LYS A 22 14.12 -15.38 7.40
CA LYS A 22 14.97 -14.37 6.77
C LYS A 22 14.18 -13.46 5.82
N ILE A 23 13.31 -14.01 4.99
CA ILE A 23 12.43 -13.23 4.11
C ILE A 23 11.49 -12.33 4.92
N VAL A 24 10.86 -12.87 5.96
CA VAL A 24 9.99 -12.07 6.86
C VAL A 24 10.78 -10.93 7.47
N HIS A 25 11.99 -11.18 7.97
CA HIS A 25 12.84 -10.16 8.58
C HIS A 25 13.15 -9.00 7.61
N VAL A 26 13.43 -9.29 6.34
CA VAL A 26 13.74 -8.28 5.31
C VAL A 26 12.53 -7.44 4.90
N TYR A 27 11.35 -8.07 4.87
CA TYR A 27 10.17 -7.46 4.26
C TYR A 27 9.12 -6.96 5.24
N LYS A 28 9.11 -7.41 6.52
CA LYS A 28 8.01 -7.12 7.47
C LYS A 28 7.71 -5.64 7.60
N ASP A 29 8.73 -4.82 7.86
CA ASP A 29 8.54 -3.39 8.10
C ASP A 29 8.11 -2.65 6.81
N LYS A 30 8.69 -3.03 5.67
CA LYS A 30 8.31 -2.50 4.36
C LYS A 30 6.84 -2.80 4.03
N ILE A 31 6.40 -4.04 4.25
CA ILE A 31 5.03 -4.47 3.97
C ILE A 31 4.04 -3.84 4.94
N VAL A 32 4.37 -3.74 6.24
CA VAL A 32 3.54 -3.02 7.22
C VAL A 32 3.38 -1.55 6.82
N ASN A 33 4.49 -0.86 6.52
CA ASN A 33 4.47 0.54 6.11
C ASN A 33 3.66 0.73 4.82
N TYR A 34 3.89 -0.08 3.81
CA TYR A 34 3.13 -0.06 2.57
C TYR A 34 1.62 -0.24 2.82
N LEU A 35 1.25 -1.26 3.58
CA LEU A 35 -0.15 -1.55 3.91
C LEU A 35 -0.78 -0.43 4.74
N TYR A 36 -0.03 0.19 5.65
CA TYR A 36 -0.48 1.37 6.40
C TYR A 36 -0.74 2.55 5.46
N GLN A 37 0.16 2.84 4.52
CA GLN A 37 -0.06 3.90 3.53
C GLN A 37 -1.30 3.65 2.66
N VAL A 38 -1.59 2.39 2.38
CA VAL A 38 -2.76 2.02 1.56
C VAL A 38 -4.05 1.98 2.38
N THR A 39 -4.05 1.47 3.61
CA THR A 39 -5.27 1.25 4.41
C THR A 39 -5.65 2.42 5.30
N GLY A 40 -4.67 3.20 5.77
CA GLY A 40 -4.87 4.26 6.75
C GLY A 40 -5.01 3.77 8.20
N ASP A 41 -4.83 2.49 8.44
CA ASP A 41 -5.08 1.84 9.73
C ASP A 41 -3.89 0.93 10.05
N TYR A 42 -3.13 1.29 11.09
CA TYR A 42 -1.90 0.59 11.45
C TYR A 42 -2.17 -0.84 11.93
N GLN A 43 -3.19 -1.02 12.79
CA GLN A 43 -3.52 -2.35 13.29
C GLN A 43 -3.92 -3.27 12.13
N LYS A 44 -4.72 -2.76 11.22
CA LYS A 44 -5.11 -3.49 10.02
C LYS A 44 -3.92 -3.76 9.09
N ALA A 45 -2.97 -2.83 8.99
CA ALA A 45 -1.75 -3.05 8.22
C ALA A 45 -0.90 -4.20 8.79
N VAL A 46 -0.79 -4.28 10.13
CA VAL A 46 -0.11 -5.40 10.81
C VAL A 46 -0.81 -6.74 10.51
N ASP A 47 -2.15 -6.80 10.67
CA ASP A 47 -2.93 -8.01 10.39
C ASP A 47 -2.76 -8.47 8.92
N LEU A 48 -2.87 -7.54 7.98
CA LEU A 48 -2.71 -7.82 6.55
C LEU A 48 -1.27 -8.19 6.18
N SER A 49 -0.28 -7.67 6.91
CA SER A 49 1.12 -8.08 6.74
C SER A 49 1.34 -9.53 7.15
N GLN A 50 0.81 -9.93 8.30
CA GLN A 50 0.85 -11.32 8.75
C GLN A 50 0.17 -12.26 7.73
N GLU A 51 -1.03 -11.90 7.26
CA GLU A 51 -1.74 -12.66 6.23
C GLU A 51 -0.96 -12.71 4.90
N THR A 52 -0.24 -11.62 4.56
CA THR A 52 0.64 -11.59 3.39
C THR A 52 1.73 -12.64 3.50
N PHE A 53 2.43 -12.71 4.63
CA PHE A 53 3.52 -13.69 4.83
C PHE A 53 3.01 -15.12 4.92
N LEU A 54 1.87 -15.37 5.56
CA LEU A 54 1.22 -16.67 5.52
C LEU A 54 0.96 -17.11 4.07
N ARG A 55 0.42 -16.21 3.23
CA ARG A 55 0.21 -16.50 1.81
C ARG A 55 1.49 -16.69 1.03
N VAL A 56 2.55 -15.96 1.36
CA VAL A 56 3.88 -16.14 0.78
C VAL A 56 4.36 -17.57 1.08
N PHE A 57 4.31 -18.00 2.32
CA PHE A 57 4.72 -19.34 2.74
C PHE A 57 3.92 -20.44 2.01
N PHE A 58 2.60 -20.45 2.14
CA PHE A 58 1.75 -21.49 1.56
C PHE A 58 1.71 -21.48 0.02
N LYS A 59 2.07 -20.35 -0.62
CA LYS A 59 2.08 -20.24 -2.08
C LYS A 59 3.48 -20.16 -2.68
N ALA A 60 4.53 -20.37 -1.90
CA ALA A 60 5.91 -20.30 -2.38
C ALA A 60 6.11 -21.16 -3.64
N ASN A 61 5.54 -22.34 -3.70
CA ASN A 61 5.57 -23.25 -4.86
C ASN A 61 4.91 -22.69 -6.14
N LYS A 62 4.10 -21.61 -6.01
CA LYS A 62 3.47 -20.92 -7.15
C LYS A 62 4.31 -19.76 -7.70
N TYR A 63 5.31 -19.33 -6.95
CA TYR A 63 6.21 -18.30 -7.43
C TYR A 63 7.04 -18.84 -8.61
N ARG A 64 7.18 -17.99 -9.62
CA ARG A 64 8.06 -18.23 -10.77
C ARG A 64 8.93 -16.99 -10.93
N PRO A 65 10.24 -17.13 -11.18
CA PRO A 65 11.19 -16.00 -11.25
C PRO A 65 11.07 -15.19 -12.57
N ILE A 66 9.83 -14.92 -12.99
CA ILE A 66 9.52 -14.07 -14.15
C ILE A 66 9.59 -12.59 -13.75
N ALA A 67 9.36 -12.30 -12.49
CA ALA A 67 9.45 -10.97 -11.90
C ALA A 67 10.21 -11.05 -10.55
N PRO A 68 10.75 -9.91 -10.05
CA PRO A 68 11.38 -9.87 -8.73
C PRO A 68 10.46 -10.44 -7.65
N PHE A 69 11.03 -11.14 -6.67
CA PHE A 69 10.27 -11.71 -5.55
C PHE A 69 9.51 -10.63 -4.78
N SER A 70 10.13 -9.47 -4.59
CA SER A 70 9.47 -8.30 -4.00
C SER A 70 8.16 -7.95 -4.70
N SER A 71 8.14 -7.89 -6.02
CA SER A 71 6.92 -7.61 -6.79
C SER A 71 5.82 -8.64 -6.53
N TRP A 72 6.18 -9.91 -6.33
CA TRP A 72 5.21 -10.96 -6.00
C TRP A 72 4.65 -10.80 -4.58
N VAL A 73 5.48 -10.46 -3.59
CA VAL A 73 5.04 -10.16 -2.22
C VAL A 73 4.09 -8.95 -2.21
N TYR A 74 4.47 -7.86 -2.89
CA TYR A 74 3.63 -6.66 -2.99
C TYR A 74 2.32 -6.91 -3.77
N ALA A 75 2.30 -7.85 -4.72
CA ALA A 75 1.06 -8.24 -5.39
C ALA A 75 0.08 -8.94 -4.42
N ILE A 76 0.58 -9.78 -3.52
CA ILE A 76 -0.23 -10.42 -2.48
C ILE A 76 -0.77 -9.37 -1.51
N ALA A 77 0.10 -8.49 -1.00
CA ALA A 77 -0.26 -7.40 -0.08
C ALA A 77 -1.29 -6.45 -0.71
N SER A 78 -1.08 -6.01 -1.96
CA SER A 78 -2.00 -5.13 -2.69
C SER A 78 -3.39 -5.74 -2.87
N ASN A 79 -3.46 -7.04 -3.15
CA ASN A 79 -4.75 -7.74 -3.30
C ASN A 79 -5.50 -7.84 -1.97
N LEU A 80 -4.79 -8.10 -0.87
CA LEU A 80 -5.36 -8.11 0.48
C LEU A 80 -5.89 -6.73 0.87
N ALA A 81 -5.07 -5.70 0.72
CA ALA A 81 -5.46 -4.32 1.01
C ALA A 81 -6.68 -3.88 0.18
N LYS A 82 -6.69 -4.20 -1.12
CA LYS A 82 -7.84 -3.90 -2.00
C LYS A 82 -9.11 -4.59 -1.52
N THR A 83 -9.02 -5.85 -1.09
CA THR A 83 -10.18 -6.62 -0.58
C THR A 83 -10.71 -6.01 0.72
N GLU A 84 -9.82 -5.66 1.65
CA GLU A 84 -10.18 -5.03 2.91
C GLU A 84 -10.85 -3.66 2.69
N LEU A 85 -10.28 -2.81 1.85
CA LEU A 85 -10.85 -1.51 1.54
C LEU A 85 -12.24 -1.63 0.88
N LYS A 86 -12.45 -2.64 0.01
CA LYS A 86 -13.76 -2.92 -0.56
C LYS A 86 -14.77 -3.38 0.52
N LYS A 87 -14.34 -4.21 1.47
CA LYS A 87 -15.17 -4.68 2.58
C LYS A 87 -15.61 -3.51 3.46
N ARG A 88 -14.68 -2.67 3.90
CA ARG A 88 -14.98 -1.45 4.71
C ARG A 88 -15.97 -0.55 4.00
N TRP A 89 -15.80 -0.35 2.71
CA TRP A 89 -16.69 0.49 1.92
C TRP A 89 -18.12 -0.09 1.81
N ARG A 90 -18.26 -1.42 1.59
CA ARG A 90 -19.57 -2.08 1.53
C ARG A 90 -20.32 -2.05 2.86
N MET A 91 -19.61 -2.09 3.98
CA MET A 91 -20.22 -2.05 5.32
C MET A 91 -20.57 -0.64 5.78
N GLY A 92 -20.42 0.38 4.94
CA GLY A 92 -20.67 1.76 5.33
C GLY A 92 -19.71 2.32 6.39
N LEU A 93 -18.68 1.56 6.77
CA LEU A 93 -17.67 1.94 7.76
C LEU A 93 -16.74 3.06 7.26
N VAL A 94 -16.93 3.53 6.05
CA VAL A 94 -16.33 4.74 5.51
C VAL A 94 -17.31 5.89 5.69
N SER A 95 -17.78 6.11 6.93
CA SER A 95 -18.45 7.35 7.31
C SER A 95 -17.39 8.45 7.44
N LEU A 96 -17.78 9.69 7.08
CA LEU A 96 -16.94 10.87 7.04
C LEU A 96 -16.44 11.35 8.42
N GLU A 97 -16.83 10.69 9.53
CA GLU A 97 -16.66 11.20 10.89
C GLU A 97 -15.69 10.39 11.77
N GLU A 98 -15.28 9.20 11.36
CA GLU A 98 -14.28 8.45 12.11
C GLU A 98 -12.90 8.53 11.43
N VAL A 99 -12.28 9.70 11.52
CA VAL A 99 -10.83 9.80 11.56
C VAL A 99 -10.41 9.18 12.88
N SER A 100 -10.06 7.90 12.87
CA SER A 100 -9.39 7.27 14.02
C SER A 100 -8.22 8.17 14.43
N PRO A 101 -8.10 8.56 15.69
CA PRO A 101 -6.98 9.40 16.10
C PRO A 101 -5.71 8.71 15.68
N ALA A 102 -4.84 9.44 14.98
CA ALA A 102 -3.55 8.95 14.57
C ALA A 102 -2.87 8.36 15.82
N VAL A 103 -2.68 7.04 15.82
CA VAL A 103 -1.72 6.45 16.74
C VAL A 103 -0.41 7.10 16.35
N GLU A 104 0.10 7.95 17.23
CA GLU A 104 1.43 8.52 17.10
C GLU A 104 2.40 7.34 17.08
N ILE A 105 2.77 6.94 15.85
CA ILE A 105 3.93 6.10 15.69
C ILE A 105 5.10 6.99 16.06
N SER A 106 5.63 6.77 17.25
CA SER A 106 6.88 7.38 17.70
C SER A 106 8.00 6.91 16.77
N THR A 107 8.12 7.58 15.62
CA THR A 107 9.40 7.63 14.93
C THR A 107 10.30 8.52 15.78
N PRO A 108 11.55 8.10 16.08
CA PRO A 108 12.43 8.93 16.90
C PRO A 108 12.67 10.25 16.18
N SER A 109 12.25 11.32 16.84
CA SER A 109 12.69 12.71 16.72
C SER A 109 12.94 13.26 15.32
N GLN A 110 11.92 13.98 14.79
CA GLN A 110 12.16 15.23 14.08
C GLN A 110 10.93 16.15 14.25
N GLU A 111 11.17 17.25 14.86
CA GLU A 111 10.51 18.55 15.08
C GLU A 111 9.04 18.78 14.66
N ALA A 112 8.32 19.46 15.53
CA ALA A 112 6.89 19.80 15.53
C ALA A 112 6.32 20.50 14.26
N SER A 113 7.10 20.81 13.27
CA SER A 113 6.67 21.37 11.97
C SER A 113 6.23 20.30 10.97
N ASP A 114 6.66 19.05 11.13
CA ASP A 114 6.38 17.95 10.20
C ASP A 114 5.01 17.29 10.45
N SER A 115 4.43 17.44 11.63
CA SER A 115 3.18 16.78 12.01
C SER A 115 1.97 17.22 11.16
N GLY A 116 1.93 18.48 10.75
CA GLY A 116 0.86 19.03 9.90
C GLY A 116 0.92 18.52 8.46
N LEU A 117 2.12 18.47 7.88
CA LEU A 117 2.32 17.96 6.51
C LEU A 117 2.03 16.47 6.41
N VAL A 118 2.50 15.68 7.35
CA VAL A 118 2.24 14.22 7.41
C VAL A 118 0.75 13.95 7.57
N LYS A 119 0.06 14.69 8.44
CA LYS A 119 -1.39 14.59 8.62
C LYS A 119 -2.14 14.93 7.33
N ASN A 120 -1.77 16.03 6.67
CA ASN A 120 -2.40 16.47 5.42
C ASN A 120 -2.16 15.46 4.29
N LEU A 121 -0.95 14.90 4.18
CA LEU A 121 -0.65 13.86 3.21
C LEU A 121 -1.48 12.61 3.47
N ARG A 122 -1.61 12.20 4.75
CA ARG A 122 -2.44 11.07 5.14
C ARG A 122 -3.89 11.26 4.72
N GLN A 123 -4.47 12.41 5.05
CA GLN A 123 -5.84 12.75 4.66
C GLN A 123 -6.01 12.79 3.14
N ALA A 124 -5.04 13.33 2.41
CA ALA A 124 -5.07 13.36 0.96
C ALA A 124 -4.99 11.95 0.35
N LEU A 125 -4.19 11.03 0.92
CA LEU A 125 -4.15 9.63 0.52
C LEU A 125 -5.48 8.93 0.81
N ASP A 126 -6.11 9.20 1.95
CA ASP A 126 -7.39 8.60 2.33
C ASP A 126 -8.55 9.05 1.44
N ALA A 127 -8.44 10.24 0.85
CA ALA A 127 -9.38 10.72 -0.16
C ALA A 127 -9.26 9.98 -1.52
N LEU A 128 -8.13 9.28 -1.78
CA LEU A 128 -7.98 8.50 -3.00
C LEU A 128 -8.75 7.18 -2.93
N SER A 129 -9.49 6.85 -3.98
CA SER A 129 -10.02 5.49 -4.12
C SER A 129 -8.86 4.47 -4.25
N PRO A 130 -9.03 3.20 -3.82
CA PRO A 130 -7.98 2.18 -3.86
C PRO A 130 -7.34 2.00 -5.24
N ARG A 131 -8.12 2.21 -6.31
CA ARG A 131 -7.63 2.10 -7.70
C ARG A 131 -6.56 3.12 -8.06
N TYR A 132 -6.54 4.26 -7.39
CA TYR A 132 -5.55 5.32 -7.57
C TYR A 132 -4.49 5.29 -6.46
N ARG A 133 -4.91 5.03 -5.21
CA ARG A 133 -4.02 5.02 -4.04
C ARG A 133 -2.92 3.98 -4.19
N ILE A 134 -3.28 2.72 -4.48
CA ILE A 134 -2.31 1.61 -4.61
C ILE A 134 -1.21 1.93 -5.63
N PRO A 135 -1.49 2.27 -6.91
CA PRO A 135 -0.41 2.55 -7.86
C PRO A 135 0.39 3.81 -7.53
N VAL A 136 -0.21 4.82 -6.88
CA VAL A 136 0.53 6.01 -6.44
C VAL A 136 1.50 5.65 -5.32
N VAL A 137 1.05 4.94 -4.29
CA VAL A 137 1.92 4.51 -3.18
C VAL A 137 3.06 3.63 -3.70
N LEU A 138 2.78 2.64 -4.56
CA LEU A 138 3.81 1.80 -5.18
C LEU A 138 4.84 2.62 -5.98
N LYS A 139 4.39 3.66 -6.70
CA LYS A 139 5.28 4.48 -7.52
C LYS A 139 6.10 5.46 -6.70
N ASP A 140 5.42 6.22 -5.81
CA ASP A 140 5.99 7.43 -5.21
C ASP A 140 6.61 7.16 -3.84
N MET A 141 6.19 6.12 -3.14
CA MET A 141 6.71 5.75 -1.81
C MET A 141 7.58 4.49 -1.86
N GLU A 142 7.20 3.49 -2.65
CA GLU A 142 7.95 2.23 -2.74
C GLU A 142 8.96 2.20 -3.91
N GLY A 143 8.90 3.17 -4.83
CA GLY A 143 9.87 3.35 -5.90
C GLY A 143 9.73 2.41 -7.11
N TYR A 144 8.67 1.61 -7.20
CA TYR A 144 8.47 0.68 -8.31
C TYR A 144 8.34 1.40 -9.67
N SER A 145 8.87 0.81 -10.72
CA SER A 145 8.63 1.25 -12.11
C SER A 145 7.16 1.03 -12.51
N GLN A 146 6.71 1.69 -13.56
CA GLN A 146 5.33 1.51 -14.03
C GLN A 146 5.08 0.11 -14.58
N GLU A 147 6.11 -0.51 -15.12
CA GLU A 147 6.15 -1.88 -15.62
C GLU A 147 5.96 -2.89 -14.48
N GLU A 148 6.72 -2.73 -13.39
CA GLU A 148 6.58 -3.55 -12.19
C GLU A 148 5.21 -3.38 -11.54
N ILE A 149 4.71 -2.14 -11.44
CA ILE A 149 3.36 -1.87 -10.92
C ILE A 149 2.31 -2.56 -11.79
N ALA A 150 2.47 -2.57 -13.12
CA ALA A 150 1.54 -3.26 -14.02
C ALA A 150 1.47 -4.76 -13.71
N GLN A 151 2.61 -5.38 -13.38
CA GLN A 151 2.68 -6.77 -12.95
C GLN A 151 2.07 -6.97 -11.55
N ILE A 152 2.40 -6.10 -10.58
CA ILE A 152 1.90 -6.16 -9.20
C ILE A 152 0.38 -6.09 -9.17
N ILE A 153 -0.23 -5.09 -9.83
CA ILE A 153 -1.69 -4.88 -9.78
C ILE A 153 -2.44 -5.57 -10.92
N LYS A 154 -1.74 -6.32 -11.78
CA LYS A 154 -2.26 -7.07 -12.94
C LYS A 154 -3.15 -6.19 -13.83
N ARG A 155 -2.58 -5.09 -14.33
CA ARG A 155 -3.26 -4.15 -15.24
C ARG A 155 -2.31 -3.73 -16.38
N PRO A 156 -2.85 -3.41 -17.56
CA PRO A 156 -2.04 -2.87 -18.65
C PRO A 156 -1.28 -1.61 -18.23
N ILE A 157 -0.06 -1.43 -18.72
CA ILE A 157 0.81 -0.29 -18.38
C ILE A 157 0.15 1.06 -18.67
N GLY A 158 -0.61 1.19 -19.76
CA GLY A 158 -1.38 2.40 -20.06
C GLY A 158 -2.40 2.74 -18.98
N THR A 159 -3.05 1.71 -18.40
CA THR A 159 -3.97 1.88 -17.25
C THR A 159 -3.20 2.34 -16.01
N VAL A 160 -2.01 1.80 -15.76
CA VAL A 160 -1.15 2.19 -14.62
C VAL A 160 -0.74 3.65 -14.76
N LYS A 161 -0.22 4.05 -15.92
CA LYS A 161 0.16 5.44 -16.23
C LYS A 161 -1.00 6.41 -15.95
N ALA A 162 -2.18 6.10 -16.50
CA ALA A 162 -3.38 6.92 -16.31
C ALA A 162 -3.80 7.00 -14.83
N ARG A 163 -3.73 5.89 -14.07
CA ARG A 163 -4.10 5.86 -12.65
C ARG A 163 -3.13 6.67 -11.79
N ILE A 164 -1.83 6.57 -12.03
CA ILE A 164 -0.81 7.35 -11.31
C ILE A 164 -1.02 8.85 -11.59
N SER A 165 -1.15 9.24 -12.86
CA SER A 165 -1.35 10.63 -13.25
C SER A 165 -2.62 11.22 -12.59
N ARG A 166 -3.76 10.53 -12.68
CA ARG A 166 -5.01 10.97 -12.05
C ARG A 166 -4.90 11.00 -10.52
N GLY A 167 -4.28 9.99 -9.91
CA GLY A 167 -4.06 9.94 -8.47
C GLY A 167 -3.24 11.13 -7.97
N ARG A 168 -2.12 11.45 -8.63
CA ARG A 168 -1.28 12.61 -8.31
C ARG A 168 -2.04 13.93 -8.46
N ASN A 169 -2.85 14.08 -9.49
CA ASN A 169 -3.68 15.28 -9.69
C ASN A 169 -4.70 15.46 -8.56
N ILE A 170 -5.32 14.38 -8.10
CA ILE A 170 -6.24 14.41 -6.95
C ILE A 170 -5.49 14.78 -5.68
N LEU A 171 -4.33 14.15 -5.40
CA LEU A 171 -3.48 14.46 -4.25
C LEU A 171 -3.07 15.95 -4.24
N LYS A 172 -2.60 16.46 -5.38
CA LYS A 172 -2.22 17.86 -5.52
C LYS A 172 -3.37 18.79 -5.12
N LYS A 173 -4.57 18.57 -5.66
CA LYS A 173 -5.76 19.36 -5.31
C LYS A 173 -6.12 19.29 -3.83
N GLN A 174 -6.00 18.12 -3.21
CA GLN A 174 -6.29 17.95 -1.78
C GLN A 174 -5.26 18.66 -0.90
N LEU A 175 -3.98 18.57 -1.23
CA LEU A 175 -2.92 19.24 -0.50
C LEU A 175 -2.98 20.77 -0.66
N GLU A 176 -3.36 21.28 -1.84
CA GLU A 176 -3.58 22.70 -2.07
C GLU A 176 -4.74 23.22 -1.23
N LYS A 177 -5.86 22.51 -1.16
CA LYS A 177 -7.00 22.85 -0.29
C LYS A 177 -6.61 22.87 1.19
N ALA A 178 -5.88 21.87 1.65
CA ALA A 178 -5.40 21.80 3.03
C ALA A 178 -4.49 23.00 3.38
N ARG A 179 -3.71 23.49 2.42
CA ARG A 179 -2.84 24.67 2.60
C ARG A 179 -3.61 25.99 2.65
N THR A 180 -4.72 26.10 1.93
CA THR A 180 -5.55 27.32 1.87
C THR A 180 -6.63 27.39 2.96
N GLY A 181 -6.74 26.37 3.83
CA GLY A 181 -7.76 26.31 4.89
C GLY A 181 -9.18 26.05 4.39
N ASP A 182 -9.35 25.70 3.12
CA ASP A 182 -10.65 25.40 2.52
C ASP A 182 -11.07 23.94 2.82
N VAL A 183 -11.84 23.77 3.90
CA VAL A 183 -12.22 22.45 4.47
C VAL A 183 -13.40 21.80 3.73
N SER A 184 -13.79 22.29 2.55
CA SER A 184 -14.90 21.69 1.79
C SER A 184 -14.49 20.38 1.12
N PHE A 185 -14.58 19.28 1.87
CA PHE A 185 -14.45 17.92 1.37
C PHE A 185 -15.67 17.53 0.52
N GLN A 186 -15.63 17.79 -0.79
CA GLN A 186 -16.64 17.25 -1.70
C GLN A 186 -16.23 15.87 -2.21
N LYS A 187 -16.79 14.82 -1.60
CA LYS A 187 -16.63 13.40 -1.94
C LYS A 187 -17.23 13.02 -3.31
N LYS A 188 -17.92 13.94 -3.98
CA LYS A 188 -18.82 13.65 -5.09
C LYS A 188 -18.16 13.40 -6.45
N GLU A 189 -16.91 13.82 -6.67
CA GLU A 189 -16.27 13.73 -8.00
C GLU A 189 -15.36 12.51 -8.22
N ILE A 190 -15.15 11.68 -7.20
CA ILE A 190 -14.10 10.64 -7.22
C ILE A 190 -14.67 9.25 -7.50
N PHE A 191 -15.99 9.12 -7.53
CA PHE A 191 -16.65 7.83 -7.61
C PHE A 191 -17.33 7.58 -8.97
N ASP A 192 -16.54 7.08 -9.93
CA ASP A 192 -17.06 6.37 -11.10
C ASP A 192 -17.07 4.87 -10.77
N GLY A 193 -18.28 4.31 -10.64
CA GLY A 193 -18.58 2.99 -10.06
C GLY A 193 -18.06 1.76 -10.81
N ARG A 194 -16.94 1.83 -11.56
CA ARG A 194 -16.34 0.70 -12.27
C ARG A 194 -15.08 0.21 -11.55
N PHE A 195 -15.22 -0.89 -10.86
CA PHE A 195 -14.12 -1.68 -10.28
C PHE A 195 -13.50 -2.62 -11.31
#